data_65277c53d74483758a696deeef1e43c5
#
_entry.id   65277c53d74483758a696deeef1e43c5
#
_cell.length_a   1.000
_cell.length_b   1.000
_cell.length_c   1.000
_cell.angle_alpha   90.00
_cell.angle_beta   90.00
_cell.angle_gamma   90.00
#
_symmetry.space_group_name_H-M   'P 1'
#
loop_
_entity.id
_entity.type
_entity.pdbx_description
1 polymer ?
#
loop_
_entity_poly.entity_id
_entity_poly.type
_entity_poly.pdbx_seq_one_letter_code
_entity_poly.pdbx_strand_id
1 'polypeptide(L)'
;MKKFFSLVLALAMALSMASFASAEETTTIHIGVIGPMTGAAAVYGLAVARGAEIAVEEINAAGKVNIVLDVQDDENDAEKSINAYNATLDKGTQVILGCGDDNPLHCCLRAGV
;
A
#
# COMPACT_ATOMS: atom_id res chain seq x y z
N MET A 1 -42.61 39.23 2.35
CA MET A 1 -42.75 37.81 2.03
C MET A 1 -41.94 37.39 0.79
N LYS A 2 -41.98 38.13 -0.31
CA LYS A 2 -41.22 37.76 -1.54
C LYS A 2 -39.69 37.73 -1.33
N LYS A 3 -39.16 38.60 -0.49
CA LYS A 3 -37.67 38.63 -0.20
C LYS A 3 -37.21 37.48 0.71
N PHE A 4 -38.09 37.02 1.61
CA PHE A 4 -37.81 35.86 2.46
C PHE A 4 -37.79 34.53 1.66
N PHE A 5 -38.70 34.42 0.68
CA PHE A 5 -38.78 33.23 -0.17
C PHE A 5 -37.56 33.07 -1.07
N SER A 6 -37.01 34.20 -1.56
CA SER A 6 -35.81 34.23 -2.36
C SER A 6 -34.54 33.83 -1.56
N LEU A 7 -34.49 34.24 -0.28
CA LEU A 7 -33.35 33.91 0.59
C LEU A 7 -33.35 32.42 0.98
N VAL A 8 -34.52 31.84 1.25
CA VAL A 8 -34.70 30.42 1.57
C VAL A 8 -34.36 29.54 0.36
N LEU A 9 -34.76 29.97 -0.86
CA LEU A 9 -34.47 29.24 -2.08
C LEU A 9 -32.95 29.24 -2.40
N ALA A 10 -32.28 30.39 -2.17
CA ALA A 10 -30.84 30.51 -2.37
C ALA A 10 -30.03 29.64 -1.37
N LEU A 11 -30.50 29.55 -0.11
CA LEU A 11 -29.89 28.72 0.91
C LEU A 11 -30.09 27.24 0.62
N ALA A 12 -31.26 26.84 0.12
CA ALA A 12 -31.53 25.45 -0.29
C ALA A 12 -30.67 25.01 -1.48
N MET A 13 -30.43 25.90 -2.45
CA MET A 13 -29.53 25.62 -3.58
C MET A 13 -28.04 25.50 -3.15
N ALA A 14 -27.60 26.29 -2.17
CA ALA A 14 -26.27 26.22 -1.63
C ALA A 14 -26.01 24.91 -0.86
N LEU A 15 -27.02 24.39 -0.14
CA LEU A 15 -26.91 23.11 0.56
C LEU A 15 -26.90 21.89 -0.39
N SER A 16 -27.54 21.99 -1.56
CA SER A 16 -27.57 20.87 -2.51
C SER A 16 -26.26 20.66 -3.25
N MET A 17 -25.39 21.64 -3.33
CA MET A 17 -24.05 21.51 -3.94
C MET A 17 -23.00 20.89 -3.01
N ALA A 18 -23.26 20.80 -1.71
CA ALA A 18 -22.35 20.17 -0.75
C ALA A 18 -22.40 18.64 -0.74
N SER A 19 -23.34 18.02 -1.46
CA SER A 19 -23.55 16.55 -1.42
C SER A 19 -22.83 15.78 -2.51
N PHE A 20 -22.01 16.41 -3.34
CA PHE A 20 -21.22 15.76 -4.40
C PHE A 20 -19.73 15.62 -4.05
N ALA A 21 -19.38 15.64 -2.76
CA ALA A 21 -18.11 15.03 -2.34
C ALA A 21 -18.32 13.51 -2.38
N SER A 22 -18.28 12.94 -3.57
CA SER A 22 -18.12 11.51 -3.75
C SER A 22 -16.80 11.17 -3.07
N ALA A 23 -16.85 10.50 -1.93
CA ALA A 23 -15.66 9.85 -1.39
C ALA A 23 -15.27 8.80 -2.44
N GLU A 24 -14.26 9.10 -3.27
CA GLU A 24 -13.60 8.08 -4.06
C GLU A 24 -13.13 7.04 -3.06
N GLU A 25 -13.71 5.85 -3.10
CA GLU A 25 -13.20 4.71 -2.34
C GLU A 25 -11.78 4.46 -2.81
N THR A 26 -10.82 4.89 -2.02
CA THR A 26 -9.40 4.67 -2.32
C THR A 26 -9.14 3.18 -2.15
N THR A 27 -8.82 2.51 -3.25
CA THR A 27 -8.46 1.09 -3.22
C THR A 27 -7.20 0.90 -2.41
N THR A 28 -7.25 0.03 -1.39
CA THR A 28 -6.07 -0.32 -0.59
C THR A 28 -5.40 -1.56 -1.17
N ILE A 29 -4.08 -1.46 -1.40
CA ILE A 29 -3.25 -2.53 -1.93
C ILE A 29 -2.19 -2.87 -0.88
N HIS A 30 -2.08 -4.14 -0.52
CA HIS A 30 -1.08 -4.64 0.41
C HIS A 30 0.11 -5.22 -0.35
N ILE A 31 1.31 -4.67 -0.14
CA ILE A 31 2.56 -5.11 -0.75
C ILE A 31 3.50 -5.59 0.34
N GLY A 32 4.02 -6.80 0.21
CA GLY A 32 5.06 -7.35 1.06
C GLY A 32 6.44 -7.15 0.45
N VAL A 33 7.43 -6.80 1.26
CA VAL A 33 8.84 -6.83 0.90
C VAL A 33 9.52 -7.87 1.77
N ILE A 34 10.16 -8.85 1.14
CA ILE A 34 10.88 -9.92 1.84
C ILE A 34 12.32 -9.90 1.39
N GLY A 35 13.23 -9.83 2.33
CA GLY A 35 14.65 -9.85 2.06
C GLY A 35 15.49 -9.69 3.32
N PRO A 36 16.81 -9.74 3.20
CA PRO A 36 17.71 -9.63 4.35
C PRO A 36 17.75 -8.20 4.88
N MET A 37 17.08 -7.94 6.00
CA MET A 37 17.13 -6.65 6.69
C MET A 37 18.23 -6.62 7.75
N THR A 38 18.72 -7.80 8.15
CA THR A 38 19.81 -8.00 9.09
C THR A 38 20.90 -8.93 8.53
N GLY A 39 22.03 -9.04 9.21
CA GLY A 39 23.15 -9.90 8.81
C GLY A 39 24.03 -9.31 7.70
N ALA A 40 24.83 -10.15 7.06
CA ALA A 40 25.84 -9.74 6.09
C ALA A 40 25.27 -9.14 4.80
N ALA A 41 24.09 -9.56 4.40
CA ALA A 41 23.40 -9.10 3.19
C ALA A 41 22.45 -7.92 3.45
N ALA A 42 22.37 -7.41 4.66
CA ALA A 42 21.41 -6.36 5.07
C ALA A 42 21.48 -5.09 4.19
N VAL A 43 22.66 -4.75 3.67
CA VAL A 43 22.82 -3.56 2.82
C VAL A 43 21.94 -3.63 1.56
N TYR A 44 21.72 -4.82 1.02
CA TYR A 44 20.89 -5.03 -0.18
C TYR A 44 19.40 -4.96 0.17
N GLY A 45 18.97 -5.70 1.19
CA GLY A 45 17.56 -5.72 1.62
C GLY A 45 17.08 -4.37 2.09
N LEU A 46 17.86 -3.67 2.89
CA LEU A 46 17.54 -2.32 3.36
C LEU A 46 17.45 -1.30 2.21
N ALA A 47 18.30 -1.42 1.19
CA ALA A 47 18.24 -0.53 0.03
C ALA A 47 16.93 -0.74 -0.76
N VAL A 48 16.51 -1.99 -0.96
CA VAL A 48 15.24 -2.31 -1.63
C VAL A 48 14.05 -1.84 -0.80
N ALA A 49 14.04 -2.11 0.50
CA ALA A 49 12.95 -1.66 1.39
C ALA A 49 12.80 -0.13 1.39
N ARG A 50 13.91 0.59 1.47
CA ARG A 50 13.90 2.07 1.40
C ARG A 50 13.39 2.60 0.07
N GLY A 51 13.78 1.98 -1.05
CA GLY A 51 13.27 2.33 -2.36
C GLY A 51 11.76 2.10 -2.46
N ALA A 52 11.27 0.98 -1.93
CA ALA A 52 9.85 0.68 -1.88
C ALA A 52 9.08 1.67 -0.99
N GLU A 53 9.60 2.02 0.19
CA GLU A 53 9.00 3.01 1.09
C GLU A 53 8.82 4.37 0.39
N ILE A 54 9.85 4.86 -0.30
CA ILE A 54 9.80 6.14 -1.03
C ILE A 54 8.74 6.08 -2.13
N ALA A 55 8.71 5.01 -2.92
CA ALA A 55 7.72 4.84 -3.98
C ALA A 55 6.28 4.80 -3.42
N VAL A 56 6.07 4.11 -2.30
CA VAL A 56 4.78 4.05 -1.62
C VAL A 56 4.34 5.42 -1.11
N GLU A 57 5.24 6.19 -0.51
CA GLU A 57 4.95 7.55 -0.07
C GLU A 57 4.50 8.44 -1.23
N GLU A 58 5.20 8.39 -2.37
CA GLU A 58 4.86 9.17 -3.56
C GLU A 58 3.50 8.77 -4.15
N ILE A 59 3.23 7.46 -4.25
CA ILE A 59 1.97 6.94 -4.79
C ILE A 59 0.80 7.31 -3.87
N ASN A 60 0.97 7.15 -2.56
CA ASN A 60 -0.06 7.49 -1.58
C ASN A 60 -0.33 8.99 -1.55
N ALA A 61 0.71 9.82 -1.71
CA ALA A 61 0.56 11.27 -1.81
C ALA A 61 -0.26 11.71 -3.04
N ALA A 62 -0.24 10.93 -4.12
CA ALA A 62 -1.07 11.18 -5.29
C ALA A 62 -2.57 10.90 -5.05
N GLY A 63 -2.93 10.19 -3.99
CA GLY A 63 -4.29 10.02 -3.47
C GLY A 63 -5.21 9.10 -4.29
N LYS A 64 -4.69 8.41 -5.32
CA LYS A 64 -5.50 7.52 -6.18
C LYS A 64 -5.68 6.12 -5.61
N VAL A 65 -4.66 5.65 -4.91
CA VAL A 65 -4.62 4.35 -4.23
C VAL A 65 -3.96 4.54 -2.87
N ASN A 66 -4.23 3.62 -1.95
CA ASN A 66 -3.56 3.55 -0.66
C ASN A 66 -2.74 2.26 -0.61
N ILE A 67 -1.41 2.36 -0.63
CA ILE A 67 -0.52 1.21 -0.52
C ILE A 67 -0.10 1.05 0.93
N VAL A 68 -0.25 -0.16 1.45
CA VAL A 68 0.25 -0.59 2.75
C VAL A 68 1.44 -1.50 2.50
N LEU A 69 2.62 -1.11 3.01
CA LEU A 69 3.85 -1.87 2.87
C LEU A 69 4.11 -2.70 4.13
N ASP A 70 4.38 -3.99 3.96
CA ASP A 70 4.83 -4.91 5.01
C ASP A 70 6.24 -5.40 4.69
N VAL A 71 7.20 -5.09 5.54
CA VAL A 71 8.61 -5.46 5.36
C VAL A 71 8.95 -6.61 6.31
N GLN A 72 9.46 -7.71 5.76
CA GLN A 72 9.84 -8.90 6.50
C GLN A 72 11.33 -9.21 6.28
N ASP A 73 12.00 -9.54 7.37
CA ASP A 73 13.41 -9.96 7.36
C ASP A 73 13.51 -11.47 7.19
N ASP A 74 14.21 -11.93 6.20
CA ASP A 74 14.52 -13.34 5.98
C ASP A 74 15.98 -13.71 6.35
N GLU A 75 16.77 -12.72 6.76
CA GLU A 75 18.20 -12.89 7.10
C GLU A 75 19.00 -13.63 6.03
N ASN A 76 18.52 -13.67 4.79
CA ASN A 76 19.05 -14.46 3.67
C ASN A 76 19.06 -15.98 3.95
N ASP A 77 18.05 -16.46 4.68
CA ASP A 77 17.86 -17.87 5.07
C ASP A 77 16.58 -18.42 4.43
N ALA A 78 16.67 -19.61 3.82
CA ALA A 78 15.57 -20.21 3.06
C ALA A 78 14.34 -20.53 3.94
N GLU A 79 14.54 -21.00 5.15
CA GLU A 79 13.44 -21.34 6.08
C GLU A 79 12.77 -20.06 6.57
N LYS A 80 13.55 -19.03 6.91
CA LYS A 80 13.03 -17.72 7.30
C LYS A 80 12.29 -17.04 6.18
N SER A 81 12.76 -17.16 4.93
CA SER A 81 12.06 -16.66 3.74
C SER A 81 10.67 -17.29 3.58
N ILE A 82 10.54 -18.61 3.79
CA ILE A 82 9.25 -19.30 3.74
C ILE A 82 8.32 -18.79 4.85
N ASN A 83 8.84 -18.62 6.06
CA ASN A 83 8.08 -18.10 7.18
C ASN A 83 7.64 -16.66 6.95
N ALA A 84 8.53 -15.81 6.44
CA ALA A 84 8.23 -14.43 6.06
C ALA A 84 7.15 -14.36 4.97
N TYR A 85 7.23 -15.24 3.95
CA TYR A 85 6.22 -15.34 2.90
C TYR A 85 4.84 -15.68 3.48
N ASN A 86 4.75 -16.69 4.32
CA ASN A 86 3.49 -17.07 4.94
C ASN A 86 2.93 -15.95 5.83
N ALA A 87 3.80 -15.29 6.60
CA ALA A 87 3.38 -14.16 7.44
C ALA A 87 2.82 -12.98 6.64
N THR A 88 3.38 -12.69 5.46
CA THR A 88 2.84 -11.66 4.58
C THR A 88 1.49 -12.05 3.99
N LEU A 89 1.32 -13.31 3.60
CA LEU A 89 0.03 -13.82 3.09
C LEU A 89 -1.08 -13.72 4.14
N ASP A 90 -0.78 -14.06 5.39
CA ASP A 90 -1.72 -13.97 6.52
C ASP A 90 -2.21 -12.54 6.76
N LYS A 91 -1.41 -11.54 6.39
CA LYS A 91 -1.76 -10.11 6.45
C LYS A 91 -2.55 -9.63 5.23
N GLY A 92 -2.88 -10.51 4.29
CA GLY A 92 -3.64 -10.17 3.09
C GLY A 92 -2.81 -9.51 1.99
N THR A 93 -1.49 -9.75 1.97
CA THR A 93 -0.60 -9.23 0.93
C THR A 93 -1.00 -9.75 -0.45
N GLN A 94 -1.15 -8.84 -1.40
CA GLN A 94 -1.57 -9.12 -2.77
C GLN A 94 -0.37 -9.24 -3.73
N VAL A 95 0.72 -8.52 -3.43
CA VAL A 95 1.95 -8.49 -4.22
C VAL A 95 3.14 -8.63 -3.28
N ILE A 96 4.10 -9.45 -3.65
CA ILE A 96 5.35 -9.63 -2.90
C ILE A 96 6.52 -9.19 -3.76
N LEU A 97 7.34 -8.31 -3.21
CA LEU A 97 8.63 -7.90 -3.72
C LEU A 97 9.71 -8.67 -2.93
N GLY A 98 10.34 -9.63 -3.58
CA GLY A 98 11.46 -10.38 -3.03
C GLY A 98 12.79 -9.79 -3.47
N CYS A 99 13.75 -9.70 -2.57
CA CYS A 99 15.12 -9.28 -2.86
C CYS A 99 16.14 -10.37 -2.47
N GLY A 100 15.78 -11.65 -2.70
CA GLY A 100 16.66 -12.79 -2.40
C GLY A 100 17.61 -13.10 -3.53
N ASP A 101 18.87 -13.30 -3.17
CA ASP A 101 19.88 -13.94 -4.00
C ASP A 101 19.52 -15.43 -4.15
N ASP A 102 19.78 -16.02 -5.33
CA ASP A 102 19.83 -17.48 -5.67
C ASP A 102 18.86 -18.44 -4.92
N ASN A 103 17.96 -17.96 -4.13
CA ASN A 103 17.00 -18.75 -3.38
C ASN A 103 15.74 -18.99 -4.23
N PRO A 104 15.15 -20.22 -4.26
CA PRO A 104 14.04 -20.59 -5.14
C PRO A 104 12.74 -19.79 -4.95
N LEU A 105 12.71 -18.82 -4.06
CA LEU A 105 11.64 -17.84 -3.92
C LEU A 105 11.85 -16.60 -4.79
N HIS A 106 12.54 -16.76 -5.92
CA HIS A 106 12.64 -15.72 -6.92
C HIS A 106 11.25 -15.19 -7.28
N CYS A 107 11.04 -13.93 -6.91
CA CYS A 107 10.01 -13.06 -7.48
C CYS A 107 8.66 -13.77 -7.70
N CYS A 108 8.05 -14.26 -6.63
CA CYS A 108 6.67 -14.70 -6.70
C CYS A 108 5.75 -13.47 -6.75
N LEU A 109 5.64 -12.87 -7.95
CA LEU A 109 4.49 -12.06 -8.30
C LEU A 109 3.27 -12.99 -8.29
N ARG A 110 2.63 -13.12 -7.16
CA ARG A 110 1.31 -13.73 -7.09
C ARG A 110 0.30 -12.59 -7.10
N ALA A 111 -0.15 -12.23 -8.32
CA ALA A 111 -1.42 -11.56 -8.45
C ALA A 111 -2.48 -12.55 -7.96
N GLY A 112 -2.95 -12.39 -6.73
CA GLY A 112 -4.11 -13.10 -6.23
C GLY A 112 -5.34 -12.54 -6.92
N VAL A 113 -6.05 -13.38 -7.68
CA VAL A 113 -7.39 -13.14 -8.18
C VAL A 113 -8.37 -13.50 -7.07
#